data_89ba431dfce12655377cf4207072a676
#
_entry.id   89ba431dfce12655377cf4207072a676
#
_cell.length_a   1.000
_cell.length_b   1.000
_cell.length_c   1.000
_cell.angle_alpha   90.00
_cell.angle_beta   90.00
_cell.angle_gamma   90.00
#
_symmetry.space_group_name_H-M   'P 1'
#
loop_
_entity.id
_entity.type
_entity.pdbx_description
1 polymer ?
#
loop_
_entity_poly.entity_id
_entity_poly.type
_entity_poly.pdbx_seq_one_letter_code
_entity_poly.pdbx_strand_id
1 'polypeptide(L)'
;MKKYRKLSVLLIVAMLVGLCACGSKDDGKKGDGYKKEVDTYTKEKDEASISFEIAKELGYKEKTSDTSSLTLANQENDTSIDIVLFHENSKSSTVVREAEDYGEDHSGFEHITIGDYKGSKVFRSWGKEDSIRECEIRLVLTEPSDKNMVYAVKVNFTKGLECEDLDVKEFVDSEDFMHFLSSFKVTLEDSEEETK
;
A
#
# COMPACT_ATOMS: atom_id res chain seq x y z
N MET A 1 37.66 31.49 -24.03
CA MET A 1 37.22 30.73 -22.83
C MET A 1 35.73 30.42 -22.79
N LYS A 2 35.06 30.10 -23.90
CA LYS A 2 33.62 29.75 -23.98
C LYS A 2 33.29 28.28 -24.38
N LYS A 3 34.31 27.48 -24.74
CA LYS A 3 34.14 26.11 -25.22
C LYS A 3 34.07 25.05 -24.10
N TYR A 4 34.58 25.31 -22.92
CA TYR A 4 34.63 24.28 -21.84
C TYR A 4 33.38 24.25 -20.95
N ARG A 5 32.52 25.29 -20.99
CA ARG A 5 31.30 25.32 -20.21
C ARG A 5 30.21 24.38 -20.74
N LYS A 6 30.22 24.09 -22.06
CA LYS A 6 29.22 23.17 -22.67
C LYS A 6 29.58 21.69 -22.47
N LEU A 7 30.87 21.38 -22.31
CA LEU A 7 31.30 20.00 -22.08
C LEU A 7 30.99 19.51 -20.65
N SER A 8 31.12 20.42 -19.67
CA SER A 8 30.84 20.09 -18.26
C SER A 8 29.38 19.80 -17.99
N VAL A 9 28.45 20.49 -18.68
CA VAL A 9 27.01 20.26 -18.54
C VAL A 9 26.59 18.93 -19.16
N LEU A 10 27.23 18.56 -20.27
CA LEU A 10 26.95 17.27 -20.95
C LEU A 10 27.45 16.06 -20.13
N LEU A 11 28.55 16.23 -19.39
CA LEU A 11 29.11 15.17 -18.53
C LEU A 11 28.25 14.94 -17.28
N ILE A 12 27.64 16.01 -16.73
CA ILE A 12 26.77 15.93 -15.54
C ILE A 12 25.44 15.23 -15.91
N VAL A 13 24.90 15.51 -17.10
CA VAL A 13 23.66 14.83 -17.56
C VAL A 13 23.93 13.35 -17.86
N ALA A 14 25.11 13.00 -18.37
CA ALA A 14 25.48 11.59 -18.62
C ALA A 14 25.70 10.80 -17.31
N MET A 15 26.14 11.45 -16.22
CA MET A 15 26.31 10.79 -14.91
C MET A 15 24.98 10.58 -14.17
N LEU A 16 23.95 11.40 -14.43
CA LEU A 16 22.62 11.23 -13.83
C LEU A 16 21.80 10.10 -14.47
N VAL A 17 22.11 9.70 -15.71
CA VAL A 17 21.44 8.57 -16.37
C VAL A 17 22.12 7.23 -16.02
N GLY A 18 23.35 7.25 -15.49
CA GLY A 18 24.11 6.03 -15.17
C GLY A 18 23.91 5.43 -13.79
N LEU A 19 23.10 6.07 -12.91
CA LEU A 19 22.91 5.62 -11.53
C LEU A 19 21.62 4.80 -11.31
N CYS A 20 20.84 4.53 -12.36
CA CYS A 20 19.65 3.68 -12.29
C CYS A 20 19.88 2.21 -12.69
N ALA A 21 21.14 1.76 -12.79
CA ALA A 21 21.47 0.38 -13.17
C ALA A 21 22.38 -0.28 -12.12
N CYS A 22 21.99 -0.29 -10.85
CA CYS A 22 22.48 -1.28 -9.90
C CYS A 22 21.30 -2.20 -9.54
N GLY A 23 21.10 -3.21 -10.40
CA GLY A 23 20.28 -4.34 -10.08
C GLY A 23 20.92 -5.13 -8.94
N SER A 24 20.40 -5.06 -7.75
CA SER A 24 20.57 -6.11 -6.77
C SER A 24 19.85 -7.34 -7.32
N LYS A 25 20.62 -8.41 -7.50
CA LYS A 25 20.09 -9.75 -7.67
C LYS A 25 19.40 -10.13 -6.37
N ASP A 26 18.11 -10.02 -6.35
CA ASP A 26 17.30 -10.64 -5.32
C ASP A 26 16.71 -11.92 -5.91
N ASP A 27 17.23 -13.06 -5.42
CA ASP A 27 16.70 -14.38 -5.70
C ASP A 27 15.45 -14.54 -4.85
N GLY A 28 14.27 -14.41 -5.47
CA GLY A 28 13.12 -14.88 -4.76
C GLY A 28 11.76 -14.37 -5.22
N LYS A 29 11.05 -15.23 -5.85
CA LYS A 29 9.63 -15.20 -6.25
C LYS A 29 9.31 -14.30 -7.45
N LYS A 30 8.90 -14.98 -8.52
CA LYS A 30 8.22 -14.39 -9.66
C LYS A 30 7.09 -13.51 -9.17
N GLY A 31 7.32 -12.21 -9.17
CA GLY A 31 6.26 -11.23 -9.11
C GLY A 31 5.34 -11.49 -10.29
N ASP A 32 4.05 -11.49 -10.04
CA ASP A 32 3.00 -11.51 -11.05
C ASP A 32 3.37 -10.53 -12.17
N GLY A 33 3.10 -10.93 -13.39
CA GLY A 33 3.51 -10.21 -14.58
C GLY A 33 2.79 -8.87 -14.79
N TYR A 34 2.53 -8.12 -13.72
CA TYR A 34 1.98 -6.77 -13.77
C TYR A 34 2.91 -5.87 -14.58
N LYS A 35 2.37 -5.24 -15.63
CA LYS A 35 3.18 -4.55 -16.66
C LYS A 35 2.95 -3.05 -16.72
N LYS A 36 2.07 -2.51 -15.88
CA LYS A 36 1.76 -1.08 -15.88
C LYS A 36 2.80 -0.30 -15.10
N GLU A 37 2.95 0.98 -15.41
CA GLU A 37 3.79 1.88 -14.62
C GLU A 37 3.17 2.12 -13.24
N VAL A 38 4.01 2.11 -12.21
CA VAL A 38 3.60 2.31 -10.81
C VAL A 38 4.30 3.50 -10.17
N ASP A 39 3.64 4.11 -9.20
CA ASP A 39 4.27 4.97 -8.20
C ASP A 39 4.49 4.11 -6.94
N THR A 40 5.71 4.16 -6.39
CA THR A 40 6.08 3.44 -5.18
C THR A 40 6.07 4.40 -3.99
N TYR A 41 5.41 4.00 -2.93
CA TYR A 41 5.36 4.72 -1.66
C TYR A 41 6.06 3.90 -0.58
N THR A 42 6.76 4.59 0.32
CA THR A 42 7.45 3.97 1.47
C THR A 42 7.15 4.75 2.73
N LYS A 43 6.85 4.06 3.81
CA LYS A 43 6.58 4.63 5.14
C LYS A 43 7.36 3.85 6.19
N GLU A 44 7.97 4.59 7.10
CA GLU A 44 8.60 4.00 8.27
C GLU A 44 7.57 3.76 9.36
N LYS A 45 7.60 2.57 9.95
CA LYS A 45 6.75 2.21 11.09
C LYS A 45 7.55 1.37 12.08
N ASP A 46 7.88 1.98 13.23
CA ASP A 46 8.73 1.41 14.26
C ASP A 46 10.10 0.95 13.68
N GLU A 47 10.42 -0.33 13.68
CA GLU A 47 11.68 -0.92 13.23
C GLU A 47 11.56 -1.47 11.78
N ALA A 48 10.57 -1.00 11.02
CA ALA A 48 10.34 -1.49 9.66
C ALA A 48 10.06 -0.37 8.66
N SER A 49 10.52 -0.58 7.45
CA SER A 49 10.11 0.16 6.26
C SER A 49 9.02 -0.63 5.54
N ILE A 50 7.87 -0.01 5.31
CA ILE A 50 6.73 -0.61 4.62
C ILE A 50 6.54 0.11 3.30
N SER A 51 6.69 -0.62 2.19
CA SER A 51 6.50 -0.10 0.85
C SER A 51 5.32 -0.75 0.16
N PHE A 52 4.74 -0.04 -0.80
CA PHE A 52 3.69 -0.54 -1.69
C PHE A 52 3.70 0.23 -3.01
N GLU A 53 3.01 -0.32 -4.02
CA GLU A 53 2.94 0.21 -5.37
C GLU A 53 1.48 0.51 -5.74
N ILE A 54 1.26 1.59 -6.49
CA ILE A 54 -0.04 1.91 -7.07
C ILE A 54 0.11 2.27 -8.54
N ALA A 55 -0.78 1.79 -9.41
CA ALA A 55 -0.74 2.08 -10.83
C ALA A 55 -0.89 3.59 -11.09
N LYS A 56 0.03 4.16 -11.87
CA LYS A 56 0.02 5.60 -12.21
C LYS A 56 -1.25 6.01 -12.95
N GLU A 57 -1.80 5.11 -13.76
CA GLU A 57 -3.02 5.38 -14.52
C GLU A 57 -4.27 5.55 -13.65
N LEU A 58 -4.25 5.09 -12.40
CA LEU A 58 -5.32 5.35 -11.43
C LEU A 58 -5.35 6.81 -10.97
N GLY A 59 -4.31 7.59 -11.26
CA GLY A 59 -4.28 9.05 -11.04
C GLY A 59 -4.23 9.50 -9.59
N TYR A 60 -3.94 8.60 -8.64
CA TYR A 60 -3.83 8.94 -7.23
C TYR A 60 -2.57 9.75 -6.94
N LYS A 61 -2.71 10.74 -6.07
CA LYS A 61 -1.61 11.60 -5.57
C LYS A 61 -1.68 11.68 -4.06
N GLU A 62 -0.53 11.81 -3.43
CA GLU A 62 -0.45 12.05 -1.98
C GLU A 62 -1.18 13.36 -1.64
N LYS A 63 -2.12 13.29 -0.70
CA LYS A 63 -2.86 14.41 -0.14
C LYS A 63 -2.39 14.77 1.25
N THR A 64 -2.26 13.77 2.11
CA THR A 64 -1.74 13.93 3.48
C THR A 64 -0.90 12.71 3.85
N SER A 65 0.11 12.94 4.69
CA SER A 65 1.00 11.88 5.17
C SER A 65 1.46 12.21 6.59
N ASP A 66 1.39 11.23 7.49
CA ASP A 66 2.00 11.26 8.82
C ASP A 66 2.83 10.00 9.07
N THR A 67 3.27 9.77 10.32
CA THR A 67 4.14 8.65 10.67
C THR A 67 3.52 7.27 10.47
N SER A 68 2.20 7.15 10.52
CA SER A 68 1.49 5.87 10.44
C SER A 68 0.35 5.86 9.43
N SER A 69 0.08 6.97 8.76
CA SER A 69 -0.96 7.04 7.75
C SER A 69 -0.54 7.80 6.49
N LEU A 70 -1.23 7.47 5.40
CA LEU A 70 -1.09 8.11 4.11
C LEU A 70 -2.47 8.18 3.46
N THR A 71 -2.87 9.36 3.01
CA THR A 71 -4.06 9.54 2.17
C THR A 71 -3.62 9.84 0.74
N LEU A 72 -4.06 9.01 -0.18
CA LEU A 72 -3.97 9.23 -1.62
C LEU A 72 -5.32 9.68 -2.14
N ALA A 73 -5.35 10.67 -3.02
CA ALA A 73 -6.59 11.17 -3.63
C ALA A 73 -6.47 11.27 -5.15
N ASN A 74 -7.54 10.87 -5.83
CA ASN A 74 -7.77 11.20 -7.22
C ASN A 74 -8.86 12.27 -7.28
N GLN A 75 -8.46 13.53 -7.55
CA GLN A 75 -9.37 14.66 -7.56
C GLN A 75 -10.29 14.68 -8.81
N GLU A 76 -9.85 14.06 -9.90
CA GLU A 76 -10.64 14.01 -11.14
C GLU A 76 -11.86 13.08 -10.98
N ASN A 77 -11.69 12.01 -10.20
CA ASN A 77 -12.74 11.00 -9.99
C ASN A 77 -13.39 11.10 -8.60
N ASP A 78 -13.04 12.11 -7.80
CA ASP A 78 -13.54 12.29 -6.44
C ASP A 78 -13.45 11.00 -5.60
N THR A 79 -12.25 10.39 -5.57
CA THR A 79 -11.99 9.17 -4.80
C THR A 79 -10.76 9.33 -3.91
N SER A 80 -10.71 8.57 -2.83
CA SER A 80 -9.54 8.53 -1.94
C SER A 80 -9.25 7.13 -1.43
N ILE A 81 -7.96 6.92 -1.09
CA ILE A 81 -7.46 5.72 -0.42
C ILE A 81 -6.74 6.18 0.84
N ASP A 82 -7.29 5.82 2.00
CA ASP A 82 -6.63 6.04 3.29
C ASP A 82 -5.94 4.76 3.73
N ILE A 83 -4.65 4.86 4.00
CA ILE A 83 -3.78 3.75 4.37
C ILE A 83 -3.28 4.02 5.78
N VAL A 84 -3.55 3.12 6.72
CA VAL A 84 -3.08 3.21 8.11
C VAL A 84 -2.28 1.97 8.45
N LEU A 85 -1.05 2.17 8.90
CA LEU A 85 -0.10 1.12 9.27
C LEU A 85 -0.11 0.87 10.77
N PHE A 86 -0.08 -0.39 11.16
CA PHE A 86 -0.08 -0.85 12.54
C PHE A 86 1.11 -1.75 12.80
N HIS A 87 1.70 -1.64 13.99
CA HIS A 87 2.62 -2.61 14.56
C HIS A 87 2.10 -2.92 15.95
N GLU A 88 1.38 -4.02 16.08
CA GLU A 88 0.58 -4.33 17.26
C GLU A 88 0.70 -5.81 17.66
N ASN A 89 0.35 -6.09 18.90
CA ASN A 89 0.31 -7.45 19.38
C ASN A 89 -0.89 -8.20 18.80
N SER A 90 -0.65 -9.30 18.08
CA SER A 90 -1.66 -10.07 17.35
C SER A 90 -2.80 -10.58 18.23
N LYS A 91 -2.56 -10.81 19.54
CA LYS A 91 -3.58 -11.33 20.46
C LYS A 91 -4.51 -10.25 21.01
N SER A 92 -4.07 -8.97 21.00
CA SER A 92 -4.83 -7.85 21.56
C SER A 92 -5.30 -6.82 20.54
N SER A 93 -4.67 -6.76 19.38
CA SER A 93 -5.03 -5.82 18.31
C SER A 93 -6.40 -6.15 17.73
N THR A 94 -7.27 -5.14 17.71
CA THR A 94 -8.56 -5.25 17.04
C THR A 94 -8.39 -5.41 15.53
N VAL A 95 -7.45 -4.66 14.92
CA VAL A 95 -7.20 -4.71 13.47
C VAL A 95 -6.73 -6.09 13.03
N VAL A 96 -5.78 -6.67 13.77
CA VAL A 96 -5.24 -8.00 13.46
C VAL A 96 -6.29 -9.09 13.66
N ARG A 97 -6.98 -9.06 14.79
CA ARG A 97 -8.06 -10.01 15.07
C ARG A 97 -9.17 -9.94 14.03
N GLU A 98 -9.52 -8.73 13.64
CA GLU A 98 -10.52 -8.50 12.60
C GLU A 98 -10.05 -8.95 11.21
N ALA A 99 -8.76 -8.91 10.91
CA ALA A 99 -8.22 -9.46 9.67
C ALA A 99 -8.16 -11.00 9.67
N GLU A 100 -7.88 -11.63 10.82
CA GLU A 100 -7.66 -13.07 10.91
C GLU A 100 -8.89 -13.87 11.37
N ASP A 101 -9.71 -13.28 12.24
CA ASP A 101 -10.70 -14.00 13.06
C ASP A 101 -12.09 -13.36 13.04
N TYR A 102 -12.49 -12.77 11.93
CA TYR A 102 -13.89 -12.44 11.76
C TYR A 102 -14.67 -13.72 11.61
N GLY A 103 -15.12 -14.23 12.75
CA GLY A 103 -16.14 -15.26 12.78
C GLY A 103 -17.42 -14.78 12.08
N GLU A 104 -18.23 -15.71 11.67
CA GLU A 104 -19.49 -15.54 10.94
C GLU A 104 -20.49 -14.53 11.57
N ASP A 105 -20.22 -14.04 12.78
CA ASP A 105 -21.11 -13.20 13.56
C ASP A 105 -20.98 -11.67 13.33
N HIS A 106 -19.96 -11.21 12.61
CA HIS A 106 -19.82 -9.79 12.28
C HIS A 106 -20.37 -9.52 10.88
N SER A 107 -21.63 -9.12 10.83
CA SER A 107 -22.35 -8.84 9.60
C SER A 107 -21.60 -7.88 8.68
N GLY A 108 -21.26 -8.37 7.49
CA GLY A 108 -20.71 -7.57 6.41
C GLY A 108 -19.22 -7.72 6.15
N PHE A 109 -18.43 -8.33 7.04
CA PHE A 109 -17.03 -8.63 6.75
C PHE A 109 -16.89 -9.99 6.03
N GLU A 110 -16.01 -9.99 5.04
CA GLU A 110 -15.66 -11.13 4.22
C GLU A 110 -14.17 -11.43 4.40
N HIS A 111 -13.80 -12.68 4.69
CA HIS A 111 -12.41 -13.10 4.69
C HIS A 111 -11.85 -13.08 3.28
N ILE A 112 -10.65 -12.56 3.14
CA ILE A 112 -9.94 -12.49 1.86
C ILE A 112 -8.50 -12.99 2.02
N THR A 113 -7.93 -13.44 0.91
CA THR A 113 -6.49 -13.70 0.80
C THR A 113 -5.98 -12.94 -0.42
N ILE A 114 -4.95 -12.11 -0.23
CA ILE A 114 -4.35 -11.29 -1.27
C ILE A 114 -2.87 -11.61 -1.34
N GLY A 115 -2.45 -12.33 -2.37
CA GLY A 115 -1.11 -12.89 -2.40
C GLY A 115 -0.88 -13.82 -1.21
N ASP A 116 0.11 -13.52 -0.39
CA ASP A 116 0.44 -14.27 0.83
C ASP A 116 -0.27 -13.71 2.09
N TYR A 117 -1.04 -12.61 1.97
CA TYR A 117 -1.66 -11.92 3.09
C TYR A 117 -3.07 -12.40 3.39
N LYS A 118 -3.33 -12.68 4.65
CA LYS A 118 -4.67 -12.92 5.17
C LYS A 118 -5.31 -11.60 5.55
N GLY A 119 -6.61 -11.49 5.35
CA GLY A 119 -7.31 -10.27 5.67
C GLY A 119 -8.83 -10.38 5.66
N SER A 120 -9.45 -9.23 5.79
CA SER A 120 -10.90 -9.07 5.72
C SER A 120 -11.28 -7.86 4.89
N LYS A 121 -12.47 -7.90 4.29
CA LYS A 121 -13.05 -6.85 3.45
C LYS A 121 -14.48 -6.57 3.90
N VAL A 122 -14.86 -5.30 3.96
CA VAL A 122 -16.26 -4.89 4.18
C VAL A 122 -16.62 -3.72 3.29
N PHE A 123 -17.82 -3.78 2.73
CA PHE A 123 -18.41 -2.68 1.98
C PHE A 123 -19.40 -1.92 2.85
N ARG A 124 -19.39 -0.59 2.74
CA ARG A 124 -20.31 0.29 3.48
C ARG A 124 -21.07 1.20 2.54
N SER A 125 -22.35 1.33 2.82
CA SER A 125 -23.24 2.28 2.16
C SER A 125 -23.47 3.48 3.08
N TRP A 126 -23.44 4.68 2.52
CA TRP A 126 -23.86 5.87 3.23
C TRP A 126 -24.47 6.89 2.25
N GLY A 127 -25.38 7.70 2.77
CA GLY A 127 -26.13 8.66 1.96
C GLY A 127 -27.58 8.24 1.72
N LYS A 128 -28.27 8.95 0.81
CA LYS A 128 -29.71 8.78 0.58
C LYS A 128 -30.09 7.61 -0.32
N GLU A 129 -29.11 6.98 -1.01
CA GLU A 129 -29.38 6.04 -2.12
C GLU A 129 -28.92 4.60 -1.83
N ASP A 130 -28.57 4.25 -0.61
CA ASP A 130 -28.02 2.92 -0.26
C ASP A 130 -26.87 2.45 -1.17
N SER A 131 -26.23 3.38 -1.90
CA SER A 131 -25.12 3.06 -2.77
C SER A 131 -23.87 2.77 -1.95
N ILE A 132 -23.14 1.71 -2.34
CA ILE A 132 -21.85 1.39 -1.72
C ILE A 132 -20.86 2.50 -2.09
N ARG A 133 -20.26 3.13 -1.07
CA ARG A 133 -19.31 4.24 -1.23
C ARG A 133 -17.97 3.99 -0.57
N GLU A 134 -17.88 2.99 0.26
CA GLU A 134 -16.66 2.64 0.98
C GLU A 134 -16.36 1.17 0.87
N CYS A 135 -15.05 0.85 0.82
CA CYS A 135 -14.54 -0.49 1.06
C CYS A 135 -13.38 -0.40 2.06
N GLU A 136 -13.54 -1.02 3.21
CA GLU A 136 -12.46 -1.17 4.18
C GLU A 136 -11.85 -2.55 4.04
N ILE A 137 -10.52 -2.59 3.93
CA ILE A 137 -9.72 -3.81 3.81
C ILE A 137 -8.67 -3.80 4.91
N ARG A 138 -8.47 -4.93 5.57
CA ARG A 138 -7.45 -5.13 6.59
C ARG A 138 -6.60 -6.32 6.21
N LEU A 139 -5.28 -6.17 6.23
CA LEU A 139 -4.33 -7.22 5.89
C LEU A 139 -3.30 -7.36 7.00
N VAL A 140 -2.95 -8.59 7.33
CA VAL A 140 -1.80 -8.93 8.17
C VAL A 140 -0.61 -9.16 7.26
N LEU A 141 0.43 -8.35 7.41
CA LEU A 141 1.57 -8.29 6.49
C LEU A 141 2.73 -9.20 6.89
N THR A 142 2.82 -9.61 8.17
CA THR A 142 3.90 -10.46 8.67
C THR A 142 3.36 -11.55 9.57
N GLU A 143 4.11 -12.65 9.70
CA GLU A 143 3.88 -13.62 10.76
C GLU A 143 4.18 -12.98 12.13
N PRO A 144 3.56 -13.47 13.21
CA PRO A 144 3.85 -12.98 14.55
C PRO A 144 5.30 -13.23 14.95
N SER A 145 5.96 -12.19 15.48
CA SER A 145 7.27 -12.32 16.11
C SER A 145 7.19 -13.09 17.45
N ASP A 146 8.35 -13.36 18.08
CA ASP A 146 8.44 -13.98 19.41
C ASP A 146 7.63 -13.25 20.49
N LYS A 147 7.43 -11.92 20.33
CA LYS A 147 6.60 -11.08 21.20
C LYS A 147 5.13 -11.02 20.75
N ASN A 148 4.73 -11.82 19.78
CA ASN A 148 3.45 -11.79 19.11
C ASN A 148 3.15 -10.44 18.42
N MET A 149 4.16 -9.69 18.03
CA MET A 149 4.01 -8.46 17.27
C MET A 149 3.89 -8.77 15.78
N VAL A 150 2.99 -8.07 15.08
CA VAL A 150 2.80 -8.17 13.63
C VAL A 150 2.68 -6.78 13.04
N TYR A 151 3.05 -6.65 11.78
CA TYR A 151 2.70 -5.50 10.97
C TYR A 151 1.39 -5.79 10.25
N ALA A 152 0.51 -4.83 10.26
CA ALA A 152 -0.79 -4.90 9.59
C ALA A 152 -1.12 -3.56 8.93
N VAL A 153 -2.02 -3.58 7.95
CA VAL A 153 -2.51 -2.39 7.27
C VAL A 153 -4.03 -2.38 7.23
N LYS A 154 -4.60 -1.21 7.40
CA LYS A 154 -5.99 -0.90 7.06
C LYS A 154 -5.99 0.02 5.86
N VAL A 155 -6.65 -0.39 4.81
CA VAL A 155 -6.88 0.38 3.59
C VAL A 155 -8.37 0.71 3.52
N ASN A 156 -8.71 1.99 3.44
CA ASN A 156 -10.07 2.44 3.27
C ASN A 156 -10.20 3.18 1.94
N PHE A 157 -10.89 2.57 0.99
CA PHE A 157 -11.26 3.21 -0.27
C PHE A 157 -12.58 3.94 -0.09
N THR A 158 -12.65 5.20 -0.51
CA THR A 158 -13.86 6.03 -0.44
C THR A 158 -14.15 6.65 -1.81
N LYS A 159 -15.39 6.51 -2.23
CA LYS A 159 -15.99 7.17 -3.39
C LYS A 159 -16.76 8.40 -2.91
N GLY A 160 -16.37 9.59 -3.36
CA GLY A 160 -17.03 10.84 -3.03
C GLY A 160 -18.41 11.00 -3.67
N LEU A 161 -19.09 12.09 -3.32
CA LEU A 161 -20.47 12.33 -3.77
C LEU A 161 -20.57 12.67 -5.25
N GLU A 162 -19.52 13.27 -5.82
CA GLU A 162 -19.49 13.70 -7.22
C GLU A 162 -19.13 12.57 -8.19
N CYS A 163 -18.64 11.44 -7.67
CA CYS A 163 -18.33 10.25 -8.47
C CYS A 163 -19.57 9.36 -8.59
N GLU A 164 -20.39 9.54 -9.62
CA GLU A 164 -21.63 8.77 -9.79
C GLU A 164 -21.39 7.40 -10.46
N ASP A 165 -20.53 7.34 -11.46
CA ASP A 165 -20.42 6.19 -12.36
C ASP A 165 -19.52 5.05 -11.86
N LEU A 166 -18.75 5.24 -10.78
CA LEU A 166 -17.83 4.21 -10.27
C LEU A 166 -18.57 3.15 -9.47
N ASP A 167 -18.49 1.90 -9.86
CA ASP A 167 -18.85 0.76 -9.00
C ASP A 167 -17.69 0.42 -8.07
N VAL A 168 -17.90 0.59 -6.75
CA VAL A 168 -16.86 0.36 -5.73
C VAL A 168 -16.42 -1.09 -5.68
N LYS A 169 -17.34 -2.04 -5.89
CA LYS A 169 -17.00 -3.47 -5.87
C LYS A 169 -16.12 -3.83 -7.07
N GLU A 170 -16.53 -3.41 -8.26
CA GLU A 170 -15.78 -3.65 -9.48
C GLU A 170 -14.39 -2.99 -9.39
N PHE A 171 -14.30 -1.77 -8.85
CA PHE A 171 -13.03 -1.07 -8.70
C PHE A 171 -12.07 -1.79 -7.75
N VAL A 172 -12.51 -2.20 -6.56
CA VAL A 172 -11.63 -2.86 -5.58
C VAL A 172 -11.26 -4.28 -5.96
N ASP A 173 -12.02 -4.92 -6.84
CA ASP A 173 -11.70 -6.23 -7.41
C ASP A 173 -10.93 -6.11 -8.75
N SER A 174 -10.61 -4.89 -9.21
CA SER A 174 -9.81 -4.67 -10.41
C SER A 174 -8.37 -5.14 -10.25
N GLU A 175 -7.72 -5.49 -11.37
CA GLU A 175 -6.31 -5.92 -11.42
C GLU A 175 -5.39 -4.88 -10.75
N ASP A 176 -5.61 -3.60 -10.99
CA ASP A 176 -4.78 -2.52 -10.47
C ASP A 176 -4.89 -2.36 -8.96
N PHE A 177 -6.12 -2.45 -8.43
CA PHE A 177 -6.34 -2.34 -7.00
C PHE A 177 -5.86 -3.61 -6.27
N MET A 178 -6.05 -4.78 -6.86
CA MET A 178 -5.52 -6.04 -6.33
C MET A 178 -3.99 -6.08 -6.37
N HIS A 179 -3.35 -5.54 -7.43
CA HIS A 179 -1.91 -5.35 -7.46
C HIS A 179 -1.44 -4.45 -6.31
N PHE A 180 -2.07 -3.28 -6.13
CA PHE A 180 -1.77 -2.39 -5.01
C PHE A 180 -1.81 -3.14 -3.67
N LEU A 181 -2.87 -3.88 -3.38
CA LEU A 181 -3.01 -4.62 -2.13
C LEU A 181 -1.98 -5.74 -1.95
N SER A 182 -1.58 -6.42 -3.03
CA SER A 182 -0.58 -7.50 -3.00
C SER A 182 0.86 -6.98 -2.99
N SER A 183 1.08 -5.70 -3.29
CA SER A 183 2.40 -5.09 -3.40
C SER A 183 3.00 -4.64 -2.07
N PHE A 184 2.24 -4.67 -0.97
CA PHE A 184 2.78 -4.33 0.34
C PHE A 184 3.98 -5.21 0.67
N LYS A 185 5.06 -4.58 1.17
CA LYS A 185 6.28 -5.27 1.61
C LYS A 185 6.75 -4.65 2.92
N VAL A 186 7.08 -5.49 3.88
CA VAL A 186 7.70 -5.09 5.15
C VAL A 186 9.16 -5.49 5.11
N THR A 187 10.04 -4.50 5.28
CA THR A 187 11.48 -4.70 5.41
C THR A 187 11.87 -4.28 6.83
N LEU A 188 12.33 -5.23 7.63
CA LEU A 188 12.83 -4.95 8.98
C LEU A 188 14.20 -4.30 8.87
N GLU A 189 14.44 -3.26 9.65
CA GLU A 189 15.78 -2.73 9.83
C GLU A 189 16.62 -3.78 10.58
N ASP A 190 17.75 -4.15 10.00
CA ASP A 190 18.71 -5.04 10.70
C ASP A 190 19.14 -4.31 11.98
N SER A 191 18.74 -4.83 13.14
CA SER A 191 19.33 -4.40 14.40
C SER A 191 20.82 -4.74 14.31
N GLU A 192 21.67 -3.72 14.11
CA GLU A 192 23.11 -3.90 14.25
C GLU A 192 23.35 -4.56 15.61
N GLU A 193 23.72 -5.84 15.60
CA GLU A 193 24.20 -6.50 16.81
C GLU A 193 25.38 -5.69 17.32
N GLU A 194 25.18 -4.90 18.39
CA GLU A 194 26.25 -4.35 19.18
C GLU A 194 27.12 -5.50 19.67
N THR A 195 28.09 -5.89 18.86
CA THR A 195 29.21 -6.74 19.32
C THR A 195 29.97 -5.96 20.38
N LYS A 196 29.65 -6.24 21.63
CA LYS A 196 30.48 -5.91 22.81
C LYS A 196 31.58 -6.93 22.99
#